data_43f07ec092d2d445296ce2bbfcdb4d53
#
_entry.id   43f07ec092d2d445296ce2bbfcdb4d53
#
_cell.length_a   1.000
_cell.length_b   1.000
_cell.length_c   1.000
_cell.angle_alpha   90.00
_cell.angle_beta   90.00
_cell.angle_gamma   90.00
#
_symmetry.space_group_name_H-M   'P 1'
#
loop_
_entity.id
_entity.type
_entity.pdbx_description
1 polymer ?
#
loop_
_entity_poly.entity_id
_entity_poly.type
_entity_poly.pdbx_seq_one_letter_code
_entity_poly.pdbx_strand_id
1 'polypeptide(L)'
;MKKRLTAMLLVSVLLVLCAVPALAVAPKVQKTEYEGNGVVEVDFSASKVTYRNPAVTVKDADGKKLTARITQKDDDDLTFKVSGIVAGARYTYTITGVRKGTSGTYGKVKGSFTTPSETPVITKVKYDKADKELEIDFATKVQFKKLKVTIKDKAGNKLTVKKIEKGDDDLEVRVAGMKKGGEYTVTVSGVRVKGVGKYIKVSKTFVA
;
A
#
# COMPACT_ATOMS: atom_id res chain seq x y z
N MET A 1 -29.50 89.06 -5.16
CA MET A 1 -29.97 87.67 -4.90
C MET A 1 -28.90 86.69 -5.42
N LYS A 2 -28.10 86.08 -4.53
CA LYS A 2 -26.99 85.21 -4.90
C LYS A 2 -27.45 83.76 -4.83
N LYS A 3 -27.50 83.03 -5.99
CA LYS A 3 -27.81 81.63 -6.04
C LYS A 3 -26.53 80.82 -5.69
N ARG A 4 -26.57 80.05 -4.61
CA ARG A 4 -25.50 79.12 -4.27
C ARG A 4 -25.75 77.81 -4.97
N LEU A 5 -24.84 77.44 -5.86
CA LEU A 5 -24.80 76.11 -6.48
C LEU A 5 -24.08 75.14 -5.52
N THR A 6 -24.82 74.19 -5.02
CA THR A 6 -24.25 73.11 -4.19
C THR A 6 -23.81 71.98 -5.13
N ALA A 7 -22.51 71.81 -5.31
CA ALA A 7 -21.94 70.72 -6.04
C ALA A 7 -21.99 69.44 -5.15
N MET A 8 -22.77 68.45 -5.60
CA MET A 8 -22.89 67.13 -4.98
C MET A 8 -21.78 66.25 -5.53
N LEU A 9 -20.75 66.03 -4.69
CA LEU A 9 -19.62 65.14 -5.03
C LEU A 9 -20.06 63.70 -4.85
N LEU A 10 -20.29 62.99 -5.97
CA LEU A 10 -20.60 61.54 -5.96
C LEU A 10 -19.28 60.82 -5.83
N VAL A 11 -18.98 60.34 -4.61
CA VAL A 11 -17.86 59.42 -4.37
C VAL A 11 -18.31 58.02 -4.74
N SER A 12 -17.95 57.58 -5.92
CA SER A 12 -18.11 56.18 -6.35
C SER A 12 -17.02 55.35 -5.65
N VAL A 13 -17.39 54.62 -4.60
CA VAL A 13 -16.52 53.59 -3.97
C VAL A 13 -16.46 52.39 -4.92
N LEU A 14 -15.38 52.29 -5.66
CA LEU A 14 -15.08 51.14 -6.48
C LEU A 14 -14.66 49.97 -5.55
N LEU A 15 -15.61 49.10 -5.20
CA LEU A 15 -15.32 47.84 -4.51
C LEU A 15 -14.53 46.96 -5.49
N VAL A 16 -13.20 46.98 -5.38
CA VAL A 16 -12.33 45.97 -5.97
C VAL A 16 -12.54 44.67 -5.18
N LEU A 17 -13.43 43.81 -5.67
CA LEU A 17 -13.48 42.42 -5.24
C LEU A 17 -12.14 41.77 -5.65
N CYS A 18 -11.16 41.76 -4.72
CA CYS A 18 -10.02 40.88 -4.82
C CYS A 18 -10.57 39.44 -4.80
N ALA A 19 -10.75 38.84 -5.95
CA ALA A 19 -10.97 37.41 -6.06
C ALA A 19 -9.74 36.75 -5.44
N VAL A 20 -9.85 36.33 -4.18
CA VAL A 20 -8.84 35.50 -3.54
C VAL A 20 -8.78 34.22 -4.39
N PRO A 21 -7.65 33.90 -5.05
CA PRO A 21 -7.57 32.68 -5.82
C PRO A 21 -7.86 31.54 -4.87
N ALA A 22 -8.88 30.76 -5.19
CA ALA A 22 -9.19 29.56 -4.41
C ALA A 22 -7.90 28.74 -4.30
N LEU A 23 -7.36 28.67 -3.08
CA LEU A 23 -6.14 27.92 -2.81
C LEU A 23 -6.35 26.50 -3.30
N ALA A 24 -5.41 26.01 -4.11
CA ALA A 24 -5.41 24.66 -4.60
C ALA A 24 -5.44 23.68 -3.41
N VAL A 25 -6.56 23.05 -3.17
CA VAL A 25 -6.65 22.00 -2.17
C VAL A 25 -6.24 20.70 -2.86
N ALA A 26 -4.95 20.37 -2.72
CA ALA A 26 -4.47 19.06 -3.13
C ALA A 26 -5.19 17.99 -2.28
N PRO A 27 -5.54 16.83 -2.87
CA PRO A 27 -6.12 15.74 -2.09
C PRO A 27 -5.12 15.28 -1.02
N LYS A 28 -5.63 14.84 0.14
CA LYS A 28 -4.80 14.23 1.17
C LYS A 28 -4.61 12.76 0.82
N VAL A 29 -3.43 12.22 1.02
CA VAL A 29 -3.16 10.78 0.97
C VAL A 29 -3.85 10.14 2.18
N GLN A 30 -4.66 9.14 1.92
CA GLN A 30 -5.29 8.29 2.93
C GLN A 30 -4.43 7.07 3.21
N LYS A 31 -3.94 6.42 2.16
CA LYS A 31 -3.14 5.20 2.24
C LYS A 31 -2.10 5.18 1.12
N THR A 32 -1.01 4.50 1.34
CA THR A 32 -0.03 4.15 0.29
C THR A 32 0.39 2.71 0.50
N GLU A 33 0.21 1.88 -0.52
CA GLU A 33 0.57 0.46 -0.50
C GLU A 33 1.60 0.12 -1.57
N TYR A 34 2.54 -0.74 -1.20
CA TYR A 34 3.44 -1.40 -2.15
C TYR A 34 2.84 -2.75 -2.54
N GLU A 35 2.37 -2.86 -3.78
CA GLU A 35 1.72 -4.05 -4.32
C GLU A 35 2.68 -5.11 -4.89
N GLY A 36 3.99 -4.90 -4.76
CA GLY A 36 5.01 -5.77 -5.32
C GLY A 36 5.41 -5.41 -6.75
N ASN A 37 6.54 -5.95 -7.21
CA ASN A 37 7.08 -5.72 -8.57
C ASN A 37 7.26 -4.23 -8.95
N GLY A 38 7.47 -3.36 -7.96
CA GLY A 38 7.61 -1.92 -8.15
C GLY A 38 6.28 -1.17 -8.28
N VAL A 39 5.15 -1.82 -8.11
CA VAL A 39 3.82 -1.18 -8.16
C VAL A 39 3.49 -0.57 -6.81
N VAL A 40 3.06 0.69 -6.81
CA VAL A 40 2.64 1.45 -5.63
C VAL A 40 1.28 2.08 -5.92
N GLU A 41 0.34 1.85 -5.02
CA GLU A 41 -1.00 2.43 -5.03
C GLU A 41 -1.09 3.52 -3.98
N VAL A 42 -1.75 4.62 -4.33
CA VAL A 42 -1.94 5.79 -3.47
C VAL A 42 -3.42 6.15 -3.46
N ASP A 43 -4.07 5.87 -2.33
CA ASP A 43 -5.47 6.23 -2.08
C ASP A 43 -5.55 7.66 -1.54
N PHE A 44 -6.54 8.39 -2.01
CA PHE A 44 -6.83 9.73 -1.56
C PHE A 44 -8.07 9.76 -0.66
N SER A 45 -8.08 10.61 0.34
CA SER A 45 -9.25 10.83 1.20
C SER A 45 -10.38 11.63 0.55
N ALA A 46 -10.35 11.80 -0.76
CA ALA A 46 -11.33 12.55 -1.54
C ALA A 46 -12.07 11.61 -2.48
N SER A 47 -13.39 11.69 -2.51
CA SER A 47 -14.26 10.91 -3.41
C SER A 47 -14.15 11.31 -4.89
N LYS A 48 -13.44 12.39 -5.19
CA LYS A 48 -13.18 12.82 -6.56
C LYS A 48 -11.86 13.57 -6.64
N VAL A 49 -10.92 12.98 -7.35
CA VAL A 49 -9.63 13.56 -7.71
C VAL A 49 -9.57 13.74 -9.21
N THR A 50 -9.09 14.87 -9.66
CA THR A 50 -8.92 15.15 -11.09
C THR A 50 -7.45 15.42 -11.41
N TYR A 51 -7.05 15.06 -12.62
CA TYR A 51 -5.66 15.05 -13.06
C TYR A 51 -5.47 15.94 -14.30
N ARG A 52 -4.35 16.68 -14.34
CA ARG A 52 -3.90 17.42 -15.52
C ARG A 52 -2.39 17.28 -15.65
N ASN A 53 -1.93 16.61 -16.70
CA ASN A 53 -0.51 16.29 -16.93
C ASN A 53 0.17 15.75 -15.65
N PRO A 54 -0.39 14.72 -15.00
CA PRO A 54 0.16 14.22 -13.75
C PRO A 54 1.52 13.61 -13.97
N ALA A 55 2.45 13.86 -13.04
CA ALA A 55 3.76 13.26 -13.03
C ALA A 55 4.12 12.77 -11.62
N VAL A 56 4.88 11.68 -11.54
CA VAL A 56 5.39 11.14 -10.30
C VAL A 56 6.91 11.22 -10.28
N THR A 57 7.45 11.65 -9.14
CA THR A 57 8.89 11.58 -8.84
C THR A 57 9.08 10.75 -7.59
N VAL A 58 9.94 9.73 -7.65
CA VAL A 58 10.29 8.89 -6.51
C VAL A 58 11.76 9.10 -6.16
N LYS A 59 12.08 9.14 -4.87
CA LYS A 59 13.45 9.24 -4.36
C LYS A 59 13.69 8.19 -3.28
N ASP A 60 14.91 7.65 -3.26
CA ASP A 60 15.41 6.84 -2.15
C ASP A 60 15.78 7.68 -0.92
N ALA A 61 16.34 7.02 0.10
CA ALA A 61 16.75 7.67 1.35
C ALA A 61 17.87 8.71 1.15
N ASP A 62 18.71 8.53 0.13
CA ASP A 62 19.82 9.42 -0.21
C ASP A 62 19.40 10.58 -1.13
N GLY A 63 18.09 10.64 -1.47
CA GLY A 63 17.53 11.66 -2.35
C GLY A 63 17.74 11.42 -3.84
N LYS A 64 18.31 10.30 -4.25
CA LYS A 64 18.49 9.89 -5.64
C LYS A 64 17.12 9.61 -6.27
N LYS A 65 16.90 10.16 -7.45
CA LYS A 65 15.67 9.92 -8.21
C LYS A 65 15.68 8.54 -8.87
N LEU A 66 14.55 7.84 -8.78
CA LEU A 66 14.30 6.59 -9.48
C LEU A 66 13.38 6.81 -10.67
N THR A 67 13.48 5.93 -11.67
CA THR A 67 12.56 5.93 -12.81
C THR A 67 11.17 5.46 -12.33
N ALA A 68 10.18 6.32 -12.49
CA ALA A 68 8.81 6.04 -12.10
C ALA A 68 7.83 6.51 -13.18
N ARG A 69 6.70 5.80 -13.34
CA ARG A 69 5.64 6.16 -14.29
C ARG A 69 4.27 5.86 -13.69
N ILE A 70 3.30 6.72 -13.92
CA ILE A 70 1.91 6.47 -13.56
C ILE A 70 1.36 5.40 -14.51
N THR A 71 0.67 4.41 -13.97
CA THR A 71 0.08 3.29 -14.71
C THR A 71 -1.45 3.32 -14.71
N GLN A 72 -2.06 3.86 -13.65
CA GLN A 72 -3.51 3.99 -13.52
C GLN A 72 -3.88 5.27 -12.77
N LYS A 73 -5.08 5.79 -13.03
CA LYS A 73 -5.64 6.98 -12.36
C LYS A 73 -7.15 6.80 -12.29
N ASP A 74 -7.67 6.83 -11.08
CA ASP A 74 -9.10 6.76 -10.80
C ASP A 74 -9.55 7.97 -9.96
N ASP A 75 -10.83 8.07 -9.65
CA ASP A 75 -11.39 9.24 -8.96
C ASP A 75 -10.90 9.38 -7.51
N ASP A 76 -10.41 8.32 -6.89
CA ASP A 76 -9.96 8.26 -5.50
C ASP A 76 -8.57 7.63 -5.31
N ASP A 77 -7.95 7.09 -6.36
CA ASP A 77 -6.61 6.51 -6.30
C ASP A 77 -5.72 6.83 -7.51
N LEU A 78 -4.44 6.53 -7.37
CA LEU A 78 -3.45 6.60 -8.43
C LEU A 78 -2.41 5.50 -8.23
N THR A 79 -2.18 4.71 -9.26
CA THR A 79 -1.13 3.69 -9.27
C THR A 79 0.06 4.14 -10.11
N PHE A 80 1.26 3.91 -9.59
CA PHE A 80 2.50 4.12 -10.34
C PHE A 80 3.48 2.95 -10.19
N LYS A 81 4.34 2.78 -11.19
CA LYS A 81 5.39 1.77 -11.19
C LYS A 81 6.77 2.42 -11.08
N VAL A 82 7.61 1.87 -10.20
CA VAL A 82 8.99 2.32 -9.94
C VAL A 82 9.96 1.22 -10.33
N SER A 83 11.09 1.58 -10.92
CA SER A 83 12.19 0.66 -11.23
C SER A 83 13.40 0.95 -10.34
N GLY A 84 14.20 -0.10 -10.06
CA GLY A 84 15.44 0.04 -9.29
C GLY A 84 15.24 0.15 -7.78
N ILE A 85 14.08 -0.27 -7.26
CA ILE A 85 13.83 -0.36 -5.82
C ILE A 85 14.53 -1.57 -5.21
N VAL A 86 14.90 -1.45 -3.93
CA VAL A 86 15.54 -2.49 -3.10
C VAL A 86 14.57 -2.91 -2.00
N ALA A 87 14.67 -4.15 -1.57
CA ALA A 87 13.86 -4.68 -0.46
C ALA A 87 14.25 -4.04 0.87
N GLY A 88 13.26 -3.84 1.76
CA GLY A 88 13.44 -3.27 3.08
C GLY A 88 13.76 -1.77 3.10
N ALA A 89 13.75 -1.11 1.95
CA ALA A 89 14.10 0.30 1.83
C ALA A 89 12.87 1.22 1.85
N ARG A 90 13.05 2.43 2.34
CA ARG A 90 12.04 3.48 2.34
C ARG A 90 12.25 4.45 1.19
N TYR A 91 11.15 4.84 0.57
CA TYR A 91 11.11 5.77 -0.56
C TYR A 91 10.13 6.90 -0.27
N THR A 92 10.42 8.08 -0.82
CA THR A 92 9.49 9.21 -0.83
C THR A 92 9.01 9.45 -2.25
N TYR A 93 7.78 9.92 -2.40
CA TYR A 93 7.25 10.30 -3.71
C TYR A 93 6.60 11.69 -3.68
N THR A 94 6.54 12.29 -4.86
CA THR A 94 5.77 13.51 -5.12
C THR A 94 4.98 13.29 -6.40
N ILE A 95 3.66 13.44 -6.32
CA ILE A 95 2.75 13.44 -7.46
C ILE A 95 2.34 14.89 -7.72
N THR A 96 2.44 15.35 -8.95
CA THR A 96 2.03 16.69 -9.39
C THR A 96 0.83 16.60 -10.33
N GLY A 97 0.17 17.73 -10.59
CA GLY A 97 -0.96 17.78 -11.52
C GLY A 97 -2.24 17.15 -10.97
N VAL A 98 -2.43 17.13 -9.66
CA VAL A 98 -3.61 16.57 -8.98
C VAL A 98 -4.38 17.66 -8.23
N ARG A 99 -5.72 17.52 -8.17
CA ARG A 99 -6.58 18.39 -7.36
C ARG A 99 -7.77 17.60 -6.81
N LYS A 100 -8.33 18.06 -5.70
CA LYS A 100 -9.60 17.57 -5.15
C LYS A 100 -10.76 18.21 -5.93
N GLY A 101 -11.70 17.40 -6.40
CA GLY A 101 -12.90 17.87 -7.11
C GLY A 101 -12.60 18.39 -8.52
N THR A 102 -13.48 19.25 -9.05
CA THR A 102 -13.47 19.73 -10.43
C THR A 102 -13.06 21.19 -10.59
N SER A 103 -12.90 21.93 -9.49
CA SER A 103 -12.56 23.37 -9.48
C SER A 103 -11.25 23.64 -8.74
N GLY A 104 -10.65 24.80 -8.98
CA GLY A 104 -9.38 25.23 -8.36
C GLY A 104 -8.13 24.82 -9.15
N THR A 105 -6.96 25.12 -8.62
CA THR A 105 -5.66 24.86 -9.24
C THR A 105 -5.16 23.46 -8.94
N TYR A 106 -4.35 22.89 -9.85
CA TYR A 106 -3.70 21.60 -9.64
C TYR A 106 -2.47 21.78 -8.75
N GLY A 107 -2.34 20.91 -7.76
CA GLY A 107 -1.28 20.95 -6.76
C GLY A 107 -0.35 19.76 -6.81
N LYS A 108 0.33 19.54 -5.67
CA LYS A 108 1.25 18.42 -5.46
C LYS A 108 0.82 17.66 -4.21
N VAL A 109 0.99 16.34 -4.27
CA VAL A 109 0.83 15.40 -3.15
C VAL A 109 2.17 14.77 -2.85
N LYS A 110 2.49 14.59 -1.58
CA LYS A 110 3.71 13.92 -1.13
C LYS A 110 3.35 12.77 -0.21
N GLY A 111 4.13 11.69 -0.30
CA GLY A 111 4.00 10.55 0.58
C GLY A 111 5.27 9.72 0.61
N SER A 112 5.19 8.59 1.28
CA SER A 112 6.29 7.61 1.34
C SER A 112 5.73 6.20 1.39
N PHE A 113 6.55 5.25 0.96
CA PHE A 113 6.29 3.83 1.12
C PHE A 113 7.57 3.10 1.51
N THR A 114 7.42 1.92 2.10
CA THR A 114 8.53 1.04 2.43
C THR A 114 8.32 -0.28 1.70
N THR A 115 9.34 -0.75 1.03
CA THR A 115 9.31 -2.10 0.45
C THR A 115 9.49 -3.13 1.56
N PRO A 116 8.81 -4.27 1.52
CA PRO A 116 9.02 -5.33 2.51
C PRO A 116 10.43 -5.92 2.39
N SER A 117 10.87 -6.60 3.45
CA SER A 117 12.13 -7.35 3.43
C SER A 117 12.06 -8.49 2.40
N GLU A 118 13.22 -8.99 1.96
CA GLU A 118 13.26 -10.10 0.99
C GLU A 118 12.79 -11.44 1.58
N THR A 119 12.84 -11.57 2.90
CA THR A 119 12.55 -12.84 3.59
C THR A 119 11.10 -12.84 4.08
N PRO A 120 10.26 -13.77 3.60
CA PRO A 120 8.93 -13.98 4.18
C PRO A 120 9.07 -14.48 5.62
N VAL A 121 8.24 -13.93 6.52
CA VAL A 121 8.22 -14.29 7.94
C VAL A 121 6.84 -14.81 8.29
N ILE A 122 6.78 -16.02 8.87
CA ILE A 122 5.53 -16.54 9.45
C ILE A 122 5.33 -15.87 10.81
N THR A 123 4.30 -15.07 10.95
CA THR A 123 3.98 -14.33 12.19
C THR A 123 3.16 -15.15 13.15
N LYS A 124 2.19 -15.91 12.63
CA LYS A 124 1.28 -16.72 13.45
C LYS A 124 1.05 -18.08 12.82
N VAL A 125 0.83 -19.07 13.65
CA VAL A 125 0.31 -20.38 13.26
C VAL A 125 -0.73 -20.78 14.29
N LYS A 126 -1.96 -21.03 13.83
CA LYS A 126 -3.09 -21.40 14.69
C LYS A 126 -3.73 -22.67 14.15
N TYR A 127 -4.00 -23.61 15.05
CA TYR A 127 -4.74 -24.84 14.69
C TYR A 127 -6.18 -24.76 15.18
N ASP A 128 -7.12 -24.92 14.26
CA ASP A 128 -8.54 -25.15 14.58
C ASP A 128 -8.82 -26.65 14.59
N LYS A 129 -9.18 -27.18 15.77
CA LYS A 129 -9.46 -28.61 15.95
C LYS A 129 -10.78 -29.02 15.32
N ALA A 130 -11.77 -28.11 15.28
CA ALA A 130 -13.11 -28.44 14.77
C ALA A 130 -13.02 -28.74 13.26
N ASP A 131 -12.31 -27.89 12.53
CA ASP A 131 -12.16 -27.99 11.08
C ASP A 131 -10.92 -28.80 10.65
N LYS A 132 -10.06 -29.14 11.61
CA LYS A 132 -8.74 -29.78 11.39
C LYS A 132 -7.87 -28.96 10.46
N GLU A 133 -7.91 -27.64 10.64
CA GLU A 133 -7.29 -26.65 9.78
C GLU A 133 -6.20 -25.88 10.51
N LEU A 134 -5.11 -25.61 9.82
CA LEU A 134 -3.97 -24.83 10.28
C LEU A 134 -3.90 -23.54 9.48
N GLU A 135 -4.13 -22.41 10.12
CA GLU A 135 -3.94 -21.07 9.61
C GLU A 135 -2.47 -20.65 9.78
N ILE A 136 -1.82 -20.21 8.74
CA ILE A 136 -0.42 -19.78 8.71
C ILE A 136 -0.34 -18.37 8.16
N ASP A 137 -0.14 -17.37 9.01
CA ASP A 137 -0.09 -15.95 8.62
C ASP A 137 1.35 -15.52 8.36
N PHE A 138 1.53 -14.72 7.33
CA PHE A 138 2.80 -14.06 7.00
C PHE A 138 2.77 -12.58 7.39
N ALA A 139 3.93 -11.99 7.65
CA ALA A 139 4.07 -10.58 7.99
C ALA A 139 3.69 -9.61 6.84
N THR A 140 3.65 -10.09 5.61
CA THR A 140 3.40 -9.30 4.40
C THR A 140 2.81 -10.18 3.31
N LYS A 141 2.22 -9.59 2.28
CA LYS A 141 1.74 -10.31 1.09
C LYS A 141 2.84 -11.18 0.48
N VAL A 142 2.51 -12.42 0.15
CA VAL A 142 3.45 -13.44 -0.35
C VAL A 142 3.03 -13.97 -1.71
N GLN A 143 3.95 -14.62 -2.38
CA GLN A 143 3.71 -15.37 -3.62
C GLN A 143 4.28 -16.77 -3.51
N PHE A 144 3.60 -17.72 -4.15
CA PHE A 144 3.98 -19.12 -4.08
C PHE A 144 4.34 -19.68 -5.46
N LYS A 145 5.42 -20.47 -5.53
CA LYS A 145 5.82 -21.25 -6.71
C LYS A 145 6.27 -22.63 -6.26
N LYS A 146 5.68 -23.69 -6.82
CA LYS A 146 5.92 -25.08 -6.39
C LYS A 146 5.75 -25.24 -4.87
N LEU A 147 4.66 -24.66 -4.34
CA LEU A 147 4.35 -24.66 -2.90
C LEU A 147 4.35 -26.07 -2.33
N LYS A 148 5.07 -26.25 -1.20
CA LYS A 148 5.04 -27.48 -0.40
C LYS A 148 4.97 -27.08 1.07
N VAL A 149 3.98 -27.63 1.78
CA VAL A 149 3.86 -27.52 3.24
C VAL A 149 4.19 -28.87 3.85
N THR A 150 5.04 -28.86 4.87
CA THR A 150 5.41 -30.02 5.66
C THR A 150 5.20 -29.71 7.13
N ILE A 151 4.50 -30.57 7.85
CA ILE A 151 4.28 -30.43 9.29
C ILE A 151 4.90 -31.65 9.97
N LYS A 152 5.69 -31.40 11.02
CA LYS A 152 6.32 -32.43 11.82
C LYS A 152 5.96 -32.26 13.28
N ASP A 153 5.77 -33.37 13.99
CA ASP A 153 5.69 -33.37 15.44
C ASP A 153 7.10 -33.19 16.08
N LYS A 154 7.15 -33.09 17.39
CA LYS A 154 8.39 -32.93 18.17
C LYS A 154 9.38 -34.11 17.96
N ALA A 155 8.89 -35.30 17.65
CA ALA A 155 9.71 -36.46 17.34
C ALA A 155 10.21 -36.51 15.90
N GLY A 156 9.80 -35.54 15.05
CA GLY A 156 10.17 -35.42 13.64
C GLY A 156 9.27 -36.19 12.68
N ASN A 157 8.21 -36.85 13.15
CA ASN A 157 7.26 -37.57 12.32
C ASN A 157 6.45 -36.57 11.49
N LYS A 158 6.25 -36.88 10.21
CA LYS A 158 5.46 -36.05 9.31
C LYS A 158 3.98 -36.32 9.48
N LEU A 159 3.19 -35.25 9.53
CA LEU A 159 1.73 -35.33 9.47
C LEU A 159 1.23 -35.28 8.02
N THR A 160 0.04 -35.82 7.80
CA THR A 160 -0.57 -35.83 6.48
C THR A 160 -1.28 -34.50 6.19
N VAL A 161 -0.76 -33.75 5.23
CA VAL A 161 -1.41 -32.57 4.65
C VAL A 161 -2.38 -33.01 3.59
N LYS A 162 -3.67 -32.64 3.72
CA LYS A 162 -4.76 -33.06 2.80
C LYS A 162 -5.13 -32.00 1.78
N LYS A 163 -5.12 -30.70 2.19
CA LYS A 163 -5.50 -29.57 1.36
C LYS A 163 -4.67 -28.35 1.74
N ILE A 164 -4.38 -27.49 0.77
CA ILE A 164 -3.74 -26.20 0.98
C ILE A 164 -4.53 -25.17 0.18
N GLU A 165 -5.05 -24.14 0.85
CA GLU A 165 -5.61 -22.95 0.25
C GLU A 165 -4.65 -21.79 0.42
N LYS A 166 -4.65 -20.83 -0.52
CA LYS A 166 -3.68 -19.73 -0.58
C LYS A 166 -4.42 -18.43 -0.54
N GLY A 167 -4.12 -17.61 0.46
CA GLY A 167 -4.43 -16.22 0.47
C GLY A 167 -3.27 -15.34 -0.03
N ASP A 168 -3.41 -14.05 0.12
CA ASP A 168 -2.38 -13.07 -0.24
C ASP A 168 -1.26 -13.00 0.79
N ASP A 169 -1.58 -13.23 2.06
CA ASP A 169 -0.67 -13.16 3.21
C ASP A 169 -0.84 -14.32 4.19
N ASP A 170 -1.63 -15.34 3.82
CA ASP A 170 -1.88 -16.53 4.63
C ASP A 170 -1.89 -17.83 3.83
N LEU A 171 -1.92 -18.94 4.53
CA LEU A 171 -2.22 -20.29 4.02
C LEU A 171 -3.18 -20.97 5.00
N GLU A 172 -4.24 -21.57 4.47
CA GLU A 172 -5.09 -22.51 5.18
C GLU A 172 -4.70 -23.94 4.79
N VAL A 173 -4.37 -24.76 5.80
CA VAL A 173 -3.83 -26.12 5.58
C VAL A 173 -4.64 -27.13 6.35
N ARG A 174 -5.39 -27.99 5.63
CA ARG A 174 -6.08 -29.10 6.27
C ARG A 174 -5.10 -30.24 6.56
N VAL A 175 -5.01 -30.62 7.84
CA VAL A 175 -4.03 -31.60 8.32
C VAL A 175 -4.69 -32.66 9.21
N ALA A 176 -4.20 -33.90 9.11
CA ALA A 176 -4.66 -35.00 9.96
C ALA A 176 -3.58 -35.38 10.98
N GLY A 177 -4.02 -35.83 12.16
CA GLY A 177 -3.15 -36.38 13.20
C GLY A 177 -2.59 -35.38 14.21
N MET A 178 -2.98 -34.09 14.16
CA MET A 178 -2.60 -33.13 15.19
C MET A 178 -3.34 -33.40 16.51
N LYS A 179 -2.63 -33.23 17.63
CA LYS A 179 -3.15 -33.37 18.99
C LYS A 179 -3.09 -32.03 19.70
N LYS A 180 -4.17 -31.65 20.42
CA LYS A 180 -4.20 -30.45 21.23
C LYS A 180 -3.05 -30.43 22.24
N GLY A 181 -2.37 -29.29 22.37
CA GLY A 181 -1.21 -29.12 23.24
C GLY A 181 0.08 -29.77 22.71
N GLY A 182 0.04 -30.41 21.54
CA GLY A 182 1.23 -30.93 20.89
C GLY A 182 2.09 -29.85 20.26
N GLU A 183 3.43 -30.00 20.34
CA GLU A 183 4.38 -29.11 19.68
C GLU A 183 4.68 -29.59 18.26
N TYR A 184 4.60 -28.70 17.30
CA TYR A 184 4.79 -29.00 15.88
C TYR A 184 5.66 -27.92 15.22
N THR A 185 6.36 -28.33 14.16
CA THR A 185 7.07 -27.40 13.26
C THR A 185 6.43 -27.46 11.89
N VAL A 186 5.90 -26.32 11.41
CA VAL A 186 5.48 -26.15 10.02
C VAL A 186 6.63 -25.60 9.19
N THR A 187 6.79 -26.12 7.98
CA THR A 187 7.75 -25.68 6.98
C THR A 187 7.01 -25.40 5.68
N VAL A 188 7.09 -24.17 5.21
CA VAL A 188 6.54 -23.72 3.92
C VAL A 188 7.70 -23.52 2.95
N SER A 189 7.69 -24.22 1.82
CA SER A 189 8.71 -24.12 0.77
C SER A 189 8.10 -23.54 -0.50
N GLY A 190 8.90 -22.82 -1.28
CA GLY A 190 8.44 -22.17 -2.51
C GLY A 190 7.63 -20.89 -2.24
N VAL A 191 7.92 -20.17 -1.17
CA VAL A 191 7.33 -18.90 -0.78
C VAL A 191 8.33 -17.76 -0.94
N ARG A 192 7.88 -16.59 -1.38
CA ARG A 192 8.62 -15.32 -1.36
C ARG A 192 7.70 -14.18 -0.97
N VAL A 193 8.25 -13.07 -0.54
CA VAL A 193 7.51 -11.81 -0.41
C VAL A 193 7.02 -11.37 -1.80
N LYS A 194 5.79 -10.87 -1.91
CA LYS A 194 5.18 -10.48 -3.19
C LYS A 194 6.05 -9.46 -3.93
N GLY A 195 6.53 -9.84 -5.10
CA GLY A 195 7.36 -9.01 -5.96
C GLY A 195 8.78 -8.72 -5.49
N VAL A 196 9.26 -9.37 -4.41
CA VAL A 196 10.59 -9.14 -3.82
C VAL A 196 11.26 -10.48 -3.52
N GLY A 197 12.59 -10.54 -3.66
CA GLY A 197 13.40 -11.67 -3.27
C GLY A 197 13.20 -12.95 -4.08
N LYS A 198 13.73 -14.04 -3.56
CA LYS A 198 13.70 -15.38 -4.15
C LYS A 198 12.69 -16.27 -3.43
N TYR A 199 12.20 -17.30 -4.12
CA TYR A 199 11.42 -18.36 -3.48
C TYR A 199 12.31 -19.17 -2.56
N ILE A 200 11.97 -19.20 -1.29
CA ILE A 200 12.75 -19.87 -0.22
C ILE A 200 11.87 -20.81 0.59
N LYS A 201 12.46 -21.37 1.63
CA LYS A 201 11.83 -22.18 2.66
C LYS A 201 11.85 -21.41 3.97
N VAL A 202 10.71 -21.34 4.66
CA VAL A 202 10.58 -20.77 6.00
C VAL A 202 9.90 -21.76 6.93
N SER A 203 10.18 -21.68 8.22
CA SER A 203 9.62 -22.58 9.22
C SER A 203 9.25 -21.84 10.49
N LYS A 204 8.24 -22.36 11.19
CA LYS A 204 7.83 -21.88 12.52
C LYS A 204 7.38 -23.05 13.39
N THR A 205 7.81 -23.04 14.65
CA THR A 205 7.32 -23.97 15.68
C THR A 205 6.13 -23.34 16.38
N PHE A 206 5.14 -24.15 16.72
CA PHE A 206 3.91 -23.74 17.39
C PHE A 206 3.32 -24.87 18.24
N VAL A 207 2.38 -24.56 19.10
CA VAL A 207 1.60 -25.51 19.91
C VAL A 207 0.15 -25.52 19.38
N ALA A 208 -0.40 -26.71 19.14
CA ALA A 208 -1.74 -26.93 18.59
C ALA A 208 -2.86 -26.88 19.65
#